data_7b28b0759a22961a55e3421cb55047d0
#
_entry.id   7b28b0759a22961a55e3421cb55047d0
#
_cell.length_a   1.000
_cell.length_b   1.000
_cell.length_c   1.000
_cell.angle_alpha   90.00
_cell.angle_beta   90.00
_cell.angle_gamma   90.00
#
_symmetry.space_group_name_H-M   'P 1'
#
loop_
_entity.id
_entity.type
_entity.pdbx_description
1 polymer ?
#
loop_
_entity_poly.entity_id
_entity_poly.type
_entity_poly.pdbx_seq_one_letter_code
_entity_poly.pdbx_strand_id
1 'polypeptide(L)'
;VSGGFDEAVNMTAAELERWLKTDESKSVGQSDGGESVGHESGRQIVKLLRTKKGELTEDDHAHMRKVVGYVHRHLAQRPDGDVEHTRWRYSLMNWGHDPLKD
;
A
#
# COMPACT_ATOMS: atom_id res chain seq x y z
N VAL A 1 1.69 -11.95 13.42
CA VAL A 1 1.08 -10.70 12.99
C VAL A 1 1.88 -10.05 11.89
N SER A 2 3.21 -10.02 12.03
CA SER A 2 4.06 -9.44 10.98
C SER A 2 4.04 -10.28 9.71
N GLY A 3 3.76 -11.59 9.79
CA GLY A 3 3.66 -12.46 8.63
C GLY A 3 2.58 -12.02 7.65
N GLY A 4 1.42 -11.59 8.15
CA GLY A 4 0.35 -11.11 7.31
C GLY A 4 0.72 -9.81 6.59
N PHE A 5 1.41 -8.92 7.29
CA PHE A 5 1.88 -7.68 6.68
C PHE A 5 2.92 -7.96 5.59
N ASP A 6 3.88 -8.84 5.85
CA ASP A 6 4.91 -9.19 4.88
C ASP A 6 4.32 -9.83 3.62
N GLU A 7 3.24 -10.57 3.75
CA GLU A 7 2.54 -11.16 2.60
C GLU A 7 1.72 -10.11 1.84
N ALA A 8 1.09 -9.19 2.56
CA ALA A 8 0.26 -8.17 1.94
C ALA A 8 1.09 -7.13 1.22
N VAL A 9 2.23 -6.73 1.79
CA VAL A 9 3.11 -5.73 1.21
C VAL A 9 4.24 -6.44 0.47
N ASN A 10 4.07 -6.59 -0.85
CA ASN A 10 5.05 -7.28 -1.69
C ASN A 10 5.99 -6.34 -2.43
N MET A 11 5.86 -5.04 -2.24
CA MET A 11 6.77 -4.05 -2.80
C MET A 11 7.86 -3.71 -1.78
N THR A 12 9.08 -3.46 -2.27
CA THR A 12 10.15 -2.99 -1.39
C THR A 12 9.92 -1.51 -1.05
N ALA A 13 10.60 -1.03 -0.01
CA ALA A 13 10.51 0.38 0.37
C ALA A 13 10.89 1.30 -0.79
N ALA A 14 11.96 0.97 -1.52
CA ALA A 14 12.40 1.77 -2.65
C ALA A 14 11.40 1.76 -3.80
N GLU A 15 10.81 0.60 -4.11
CA GLU A 15 9.78 0.49 -5.14
C GLU A 15 8.55 1.33 -4.79
N LEU A 16 8.08 1.22 -3.55
CA LEU A 16 6.92 1.97 -3.11
C LEU A 16 7.20 3.47 -3.10
N GLU A 17 8.36 3.87 -2.65
CA GLU A 17 8.73 5.28 -2.65
C GLU A 17 8.73 5.87 -4.06
N ARG A 18 9.27 5.14 -5.04
CA ARG A 18 9.23 5.58 -6.42
C ARG A 18 7.81 5.64 -6.96
N TRP A 19 7.00 4.64 -6.63
CA TRP A 19 5.60 4.61 -7.05
C TRP A 19 4.83 5.82 -6.54
N LEU A 20 5.03 6.18 -5.27
CA LEU A 20 4.31 7.29 -4.65
C LEU A 20 4.60 8.65 -5.29
N LYS A 21 5.68 8.73 -6.06
CA LYS A 21 6.04 9.96 -6.78
C LYS A 21 5.38 10.05 -8.15
N THR A 22 4.71 9.00 -8.61
CA THR A 22 4.09 8.98 -9.94
C THR A 22 2.74 9.68 -9.93
N ASP A 23 2.32 10.14 -11.11
CA ASP A 23 1.00 10.75 -11.29
C ASP A 23 -0.10 9.72 -11.08
N GLU A 24 0.12 8.48 -11.48
CA GLU A 24 -0.83 7.38 -11.29
C GLU A 24 -1.13 7.17 -9.81
N SER A 25 -0.10 7.17 -8.96
CA SER A 25 -0.28 7.05 -7.51
C SER A 25 -1.12 8.20 -6.96
N LYS A 26 -0.85 9.41 -7.43
CA LYS A 26 -1.53 10.60 -6.95
C LYS A 26 -2.95 10.74 -7.49
N SER A 27 -3.24 10.08 -8.63
CA SER A 27 -4.54 10.17 -9.30
C SER A 27 -5.62 9.36 -8.59
N VAL A 28 -5.25 8.36 -7.81
CA VAL A 28 -6.20 7.52 -7.10
C VAL A 28 -6.28 7.93 -5.64
N GLY A 29 -7.42 7.75 -5.05
CA GLY A 29 -7.66 8.17 -3.69
C GLY A 29 -8.37 9.52 -3.67
N GLN A 30 -8.99 9.80 -2.56
CA GLN A 30 -9.76 11.02 -2.40
C GLN A 30 -9.00 12.03 -1.57
N SER A 31 -8.95 13.25 -2.08
CA SER A 31 -8.22 14.32 -1.44
C SER A 31 -9.01 15.61 -1.60
N ASP A 32 -9.30 16.25 -0.48
CA ASP A 32 -9.95 17.56 -0.47
C ASP A 32 -8.89 18.65 -0.32
N GLY A 33 -8.03 18.74 -1.33
CA GLY A 33 -6.98 19.74 -1.34
C GLY A 33 -5.69 19.35 -0.64
N GLY A 34 -5.53 18.07 -0.31
CA GLY A 34 -4.32 17.58 0.33
C GLY A 34 -3.95 16.19 -0.18
N GLU A 35 -3.09 15.53 0.54
CA GLU A 35 -2.67 14.17 0.20
C GLU A 35 -3.80 13.18 0.46
N SER A 36 -4.02 12.24 -0.45
CA SER A 36 -5.03 11.21 -0.26
C SER A 36 -4.66 10.28 0.89
N VAL A 37 -5.67 9.64 1.48
CA VAL A 37 -5.46 8.67 2.57
C VAL A 37 -4.56 7.53 2.11
N GLY A 38 -4.78 7.02 0.89
CA GLY A 38 -3.95 5.94 0.36
C GLY A 38 -2.50 6.36 0.17
N HIS A 39 -2.29 7.56 -0.34
CA HIS A 39 -0.93 8.08 -0.56
C HIS A 39 -0.20 8.28 0.77
N GLU A 40 -0.89 8.83 1.76
CA GLU A 40 -0.33 9.00 3.10
C GLU A 40 0.01 7.64 3.73
N SER A 41 -0.88 6.66 3.59
CA SER A 41 -0.64 5.31 4.08
C SER A 41 0.61 4.71 3.43
N GLY A 42 0.77 4.94 2.12
CA GLY A 42 1.96 4.46 1.41
C GLY A 42 3.25 4.99 1.99
N ARG A 43 3.28 6.28 2.35
CA ARG A 43 4.46 6.87 2.98
C ARG A 43 4.74 6.24 4.35
N GLN A 44 3.70 5.96 5.11
CA GLN A 44 3.84 5.28 6.39
C GLN A 44 4.37 3.86 6.21
N ILE A 45 3.91 3.16 5.17
CA ILE A 45 4.39 1.81 4.86
C ILE A 45 5.88 1.83 4.50
N VAL A 46 6.33 2.81 3.72
CA VAL A 46 7.77 2.97 3.43
C VAL A 46 8.55 3.07 4.74
N LYS A 47 8.08 3.88 5.66
CA LYS A 47 8.71 4.04 6.96
C LYS A 47 8.74 2.71 7.74
N LEU A 48 7.63 1.98 7.72
CA LEU A 48 7.53 0.68 8.39
C LEU A 48 8.53 -0.32 7.81
N LEU A 49 8.67 -0.35 6.49
CA LEU A 49 9.59 -1.26 5.82
C LEU A 49 11.06 -0.96 6.14
N ARG A 50 11.36 0.29 6.50
CA ARG A 50 12.71 0.72 6.87
C ARG A 50 12.97 0.71 8.36
N THR A 51 11.97 0.35 9.15
CA THR A 51 12.09 0.29 10.61
C THR A 51 12.41 -1.15 11.03
N LYS A 52 13.34 -1.31 11.96
CA LYS A 52 13.66 -2.63 12.50
C LYS A 52 12.48 -3.18 13.28
N LYS A 53 12.24 -4.49 13.16
CA LYS A 53 11.08 -5.14 13.80
C LYS A 53 11.00 -4.87 15.31
N GLY A 54 12.14 -4.84 15.99
CA GLY A 54 12.18 -4.59 17.42
C GLY A 54 11.88 -3.15 17.81
N GLU A 55 11.84 -2.23 16.85
CA GLU A 55 11.58 -0.81 17.09
C GLU A 55 10.16 -0.39 16.72
N LEU A 56 9.33 -1.33 16.26
CA LEU A 56 7.95 -1.03 15.91
C LEU A 56 7.12 -0.76 17.17
N THR A 57 6.31 0.30 17.11
CA THR A 57 5.42 0.68 18.20
C THR A 57 4.05 0.02 18.05
N GLU A 58 3.19 0.18 19.07
CA GLU A 58 1.81 -0.30 18.95
C GLU A 58 1.07 0.40 17.83
N ASP A 59 1.30 1.68 17.63
CA ASP A 59 0.69 2.44 16.52
C ASP A 59 1.15 1.88 15.19
N ASP A 60 2.43 1.50 15.08
CA ASP A 60 2.95 0.87 13.87
C ASP A 60 2.25 -0.45 13.59
N HIS A 61 2.10 -1.28 14.62
CA HIS A 61 1.39 -2.57 14.48
C HIS A 61 -0.08 -2.38 14.10
N ALA A 62 -0.74 -1.36 14.66
CA ALA A 62 -2.12 -1.06 14.32
C ALA A 62 -2.24 -0.67 12.84
N HIS A 63 -1.30 0.13 12.33
CA HIS A 63 -1.29 0.50 10.92
C HIS A 63 -1.04 -0.71 10.03
N MET A 64 -0.12 -1.60 10.44
CA MET A 64 0.15 -2.84 9.70
C MET A 64 -1.11 -3.69 9.55
N ARG A 65 -1.89 -3.83 10.62
CA ARG A 65 -3.16 -4.58 10.56
C ARG A 65 -4.16 -3.90 9.63
N LYS A 66 -4.21 -2.59 9.63
CA LYS A 66 -5.07 -1.82 8.73
C LYS A 66 -4.68 -2.05 7.27
N VAL A 67 -3.39 -2.07 6.99
CA VAL A 67 -2.88 -2.34 5.64
C VAL A 67 -3.29 -3.73 5.17
N VAL A 68 -3.08 -4.75 6.01
CA VAL A 68 -3.45 -6.13 5.68
C VAL A 68 -4.93 -6.22 5.35
N GLY A 69 -5.78 -5.63 6.19
CA GLY A 69 -7.22 -5.64 5.97
C GLY A 69 -7.62 -4.94 4.67
N TYR A 70 -7.02 -3.80 4.39
CA TYR A 70 -7.29 -3.07 3.15
C TYR A 70 -6.92 -3.89 1.92
N VAL A 71 -5.71 -4.45 1.92
CA VAL A 71 -5.23 -5.25 0.78
C VAL A 71 -6.15 -6.44 0.51
N HIS A 72 -6.52 -7.17 1.56
CA HIS A 72 -7.39 -8.34 1.40
C HIS A 72 -8.76 -7.96 0.86
N ARG A 73 -9.38 -6.91 1.39
CA ARG A 73 -10.69 -6.46 0.90
C ARG A 73 -10.63 -5.98 -0.53
N HIS A 74 -9.57 -5.26 -0.88
CA HIS A 74 -9.43 -4.69 -2.21
C HIS A 74 -9.14 -5.77 -3.25
N LEU A 75 -8.35 -6.78 -2.88
CA LEU A 75 -8.08 -7.92 -3.78
C LEU A 75 -9.36 -8.68 -4.12
N ALA A 76 -10.31 -8.75 -3.19
CA ALA A 76 -11.60 -9.42 -3.44
C ALA A 76 -12.46 -8.67 -4.47
N GLN A 77 -12.12 -7.42 -4.77
CA GLN A 77 -12.86 -6.58 -5.73
C GLN A 77 -12.17 -6.51 -7.09
N ARG A 78 -11.33 -7.47 -7.41
CA ARG A 78 -10.58 -7.47 -8.65
C ARG A 78 -11.48 -7.32 -9.87
N PRO A 79 -11.24 -6.34 -10.77
CA PRO A 79 -11.99 -6.19 -12.02
C PRO A 79 -11.69 -7.34 -12.98
N ASP A 80 -12.60 -7.57 -13.91
CA ASP A 80 -12.38 -8.56 -14.97
C ASP A 80 -11.36 -8.02 -15.98
N GLY A 81 -10.60 -8.94 -16.57
CA GLY A 81 -9.67 -8.62 -17.64
C GLY A 81 -8.32 -8.10 -17.13
N ASP A 82 -7.63 -7.37 -18.00
CA ASP A 82 -6.31 -6.82 -17.70
C ASP A 82 -6.43 -5.67 -16.71
N VAL A 83 -5.71 -5.77 -15.61
CA VAL A 83 -5.77 -4.77 -14.53
C VAL A 83 -4.55 -3.86 -14.45
N GLU A 84 -3.61 -4.01 -15.40
CA GLU A 84 -2.32 -3.30 -15.35
C GLU A 84 -2.46 -1.78 -15.20
N HIS A 85 -3.41 -1.18 -15.90
CA HIS A 85 -3.61 0.28 -15.89
C HIS A 85 -4.94 0.68 -15.26
N THR A 86 -5.33 0.00 -14.19
CA THR A 86 -6.59 0.29 -13.51
C THR A 86 -6.36 1.04 -12.20
N ARG A 87 -7.36 1.81 -11.79
CA ARG A 87 -7.34 2.48 -10.48
C ARG A 87 -7.27 1.45 -9.35
N TRP A 88 -7.88 0.28 -9.57
CA TRP A 88 -7.84 -0.81 -8.62
C TRP A 88 -6.39 -1.20 -8.30
N ARG A 89 -5.56 -1.40 -9.32
CA ARG A 89 -4.14 -1.73 -9.13
C ARG A 89 -3.39 -0.58 -8.48
N TYR A 90 -3.63 0.65 -8.94
CA TYR A 90 -2.93 1.84 -8.42
C TYR A 90 -3.23 2.04 -6.94
N SER A 91 -4.47 1.84 -6.53
CA SER A 91 -4.84 1.93 -5.11
C SER A 91 -4.13 0.88 -4.27
N LEU A 92 -4.04 -0.36 -4.76
CA LEU A 92 -3.30 -1.41 -4.06
C LEU A 92 -1.81 -1.07 -3.93
N MET A 93 -1.22 -0.53 -4.99
CA MET A 93 0.20 -0.15 -4.96
C MET A 93 0.46 0.97 -3.96
N ASN A 94 -0.49 1.88 -3.76
CA ASN A 94 -0.37 2.90 -2.71
C ASN A 94 -0.31 2.28 -1.32
N TRP A 95 -0.86 1.09 -1.16
CA TRP A 95 -0.82 0.34 0.10
C TRP A 95 0.30 -0.72 0.10
N GLY A 96 1.24 -0.62 -0.84
CA GLY A 96 2.41 -1.47 -0.86
C GLY A 96 2.22 -2.83 -1.51
N HIS A 97 1.09 -3.05 -2.17
CA HIS A 97 0.81 -4.33 -2.83
C HIS A 97 0.67 -4.15 -4.34
N ASP A 98 1.52 -4.83 -5.11
CA ASP A 98 1.38 -4.88 -6.56
C ASP A 98 0.75 -6.22 -6.94
N PRO A 99 -0.52 -6.24 -7.41
CA PRO A 99 -1.20 -7.50 -7.71
C PRO A 99 -0.62 -8.25 -8.91
N LEU A 100 0.23 -7.60 -9.70
CA LEU A 100 0.89 -8.24 -10.84
C LEU A 100 2.29 -8.74 -10.50
N LYS A 101 2.76 -8.50 -9.29
CA LYS A 101 4.07 -8.97 -8.84
C LYS A 101 3.95 -10.37 -8.25
N ASP A 102 4.89 -11.23 -8.61
CA ASP A 102 4.94 -12.60 -8.11
C ASP A 102 5.41 -12.67 -6.65
#